data_7229ecef39aae312199e808b0912f537
#
_entry.id   7229ecef39aae312199e808b0912f537
#
_cell.length_a   1.000
_cell.length_b   1.000
_cell.length_c   1.000
_cell.angle_alpha   90.00
_cell.angle_beta   90.00
_cell.angle_gamma   90.00
#
_symmetry.space_group_name_H-M   'P 1'
#
loop_
_entity.id
_entity.type
_entity.pdbx_description
1 polymer ?
#
loop_
_entity_poly.entity_id
_entity_poly.type
_entity_poly.pdbx_seq_one_letter_code
_entity_poly.pdbx_strand_id
1 'polypeptide(L)'
;MPSHLDALNPEQRRAVEHGVRDHDTTPGRPLLVIAGAGSGKTSTLAYRVAHMVASGVDPDRILLLTFSRRAAAEMERRAGQVLMRVLGPSAHQRAASLRWSGTFHGIGARLLREYAERIGLHPSFTIHDRGDSEDLIGIVRHDLGLSATKSRFPAKATCLAIYSRAVN
;
A
#
# COMPACT_ATOMS: atom_id res chain seq x y z
N MET A 1 -33.91 5.66 8.21
CA MET A 1 -33.15 4.47 7.73
C MET A 1 -32.05 4.19 8.72
N PRO A 2 -31.80 2.93 9.14
CA PRO A 2 -30.70 2.63 10.03
C PRO A 2 -29.39 3.07 9.38
N SER A 3 -28.51 3.70 10.17
CA SER A 3 -27.19 4.13 9.69
C SER A 3 -26.31 2.90 9.41
N HIS A 4 -25.50 2.96 8.37
CA HIS A 4 -24.51 1.90 8.13
C HIS A 4 -23.54 1.71 9.30
N LEU A 5 -23.47 2.68 10.22
CA LEU A 5 -22.64 2.66 11.41
C LEU A 5 -23.29 1.89 12.57
N ASP A 6 -24.58 1.57 12.50
CA ASP A 6 -25.30 0.87 13.59
C ASP A 6 -24.86 -0.58 13.78
N ALA A 7 -24.17 -1.15 12.78
CA ALA A 7 -23.55 -2.48 12.88
C ALA A 7 -22.22 -2.50 13.64
N LEU A 8 -21.70 -1.34 14.05
CA LEU A 8 -20.41 -1.16 14.71
C LEU A 8 -20.59 -0.98 16.20
N ASN A 9 -19.65 -1.53 16.98
CA ASN A 9 -19.59 -1.19 18.39
C ASN A 9 -19.08 0.26 18.59
N PRO A 10 -19.22 0.84 19.81
CA PRO A 10 -18.86 2.25 20.03
C PRO A 10 -17.40 2.60 19.70
N GLU A 11 -16.45 1.70 19.98
CA GLU A 11 -15.04 1.93 19.67
C GLU A 11 -14.76 1.88 18.16
N GLN A 12 -15.34 0.90 17.47
CA GLN A 12 -15.26 0.80 16.02
C GLN A 12 -15.86 2.02 15.34
N ARG A 13 -17.03 2.48 15.82
CA ARG A 13 -17.69 3.66 15.30
C ARG A 13 -16.84 4.91 15.48
N ARG A 14 -16.26 5.13 16.65
CA ARG A 14 -15.31 6.24 16.88
C ARG A 14 -14.12 6.20 15.92
N ALA A 15 -13.58 5.00 15.65
CA ALA A 15 -12.48 4.84 14.69
C ALA A 15 -12.91 5.15 13.25
N VAL A 16 -14.13 4.79 12.87
CA VAL A 16 -14.69 5.05 11.53
C VAL A 16 -14.95 6.53 11.31
N GLU A 17 -15.52 7.21 12.29
CA GLU A 17 -15.90 8.65 12.24
C GLU A 17 -14.71 9.59 12.47
N HIS A 18 -13.56 9.09 12.96
CA HIS A 18 -12.42 9.93 13.34
C HIS A 18 -11.91 10.79 12.18
N GLY A 19 -11.95 12.13 12.35
CA GLY A 19 -11.46 13.09 11.34
C GLY A 19 -12.26 13.13 10.05
N VAL A 20 -13.42 12.47 9.98
CA VAL A 20 -14.34 12.54 8.85
C VAL A 20 -15.47 13.49 9.24
N ARG A 21 -15.55 14.63 8.60
CA ARG A 21 -16.66 15.58 8.73
C ARG A 21 -17.32 15.73 7.35
N ASP A 22 -18.61 15.93 7.34
CA ASP A 22 -19.34 16.15 6.10
C ASP A 22 -18.74 17.34 5.34
N HIS A 23 -18.26 17.06 4.13
CA HIS A 23 -17.64 18.04 3.22
C HIS A 23 -16.36 18.74 3.74
N ASP A 24 -15.79 18.31 4.85
CA ASP A 24 -14.50 18.84 5.34
C ASP A 24 -13.34 17.96 4.83
N THR A 25 -12.51 18.52 3.96
CA THR A 25 -11.31 17.88 3.40
C THR A 25 -10.06 18.11 4.24
N THR A 26 -10.18 18.76 5.39
CA THR A 26 -9.04 19.00 6.29
C THR A 26 -8.52 17.67 6.82
N PRO A 27 -7.21 17.37 6.68
CA PRO A 27 -6.65 16.14 7.22
C PRO A 27 -6.88 16.04 8.73
N GLY A 28 -7.53 14.98 9.16
CA GLY A 28 -7.67 14.67 10.58
C GLY A 28 -6.31 14.33 11.21
N ARG A 29 -6.24 14.37 12.55
CA ARG A 29 -5.04 13.90 13.27
C ARG A 29 -4.84 12.41 13.03
N PRO A 30 -3.58 11.91 13.04
CA PRO A 30 -3.31 10.47 12.95
C PRO A 30 -4.09 9.69 14.00
N LEU A 31 -4.61 8.53 13.61
CA LEU A 31 -5.32 7.59 14.47
C LEU A 31 -4.56 6.27 14.52
N LEU A 32 -4.16 5.84 15.71
CA LEU A 32 -3.65 4.50 15.95
C LEU A 32 -4.75 3.63 16.56
N VAL A 33 -5.07 2.51 15.91
CA VAL A 33 -6.06 1.52 16.40
C VAL A 33 -5.31 0.27 16.84
N ILE A 34 -5.33 0.01 18.15
CA ILE A 34 -4.76 -1.20 18.76
C ILE A 34 -5.89 -2.14 19.10
N ALA A 35 -5.89 -3.33 18.50
CA ALA A 35 -6.95 -4.30 18.68
C ALA A 35 -6.48 -5.74 18.50
N GLY A 36 -7.00 -6.68 19.29
CA GLY A 36 -6.65 -8.10 19.23
C GLY A 36 -7.10 -8.81 17.95
N ALA A 37 -6.66 -10.04 17.76
CA ALA A 37 -7.16 -10.88 16.68
C ALA A 37 -8.68 -11.09 16.82
N GLY A 38 -9.41 -11.11 15.72
CA GLY A 38 -10.87 -11.30 15.74
C GLY A 38 -11.70 -10.06 16.14
N SER A 39 -11.10 -8.96 16.59
CA SER A 39 -11.80 -7.74 17.02
C SER A 39 -12.49 -6.94 15.90
N GLY A 40 -12.41 -7.40 14.65
CA GLY A 40 -13.03 -6.71 13.51
C GLY A 40 -12.21 -5.57 12.89
N LYS A 41 -10.89 -5.49 13.13
CA LYS A 41 -10.00 -4.44 12.54
C LYS A 41 -10.22 -4.23 11.04
N THR A 42 -10.20 -5.30 10.26
CA THR A 42 -10.40 -5.23 8.81
C THR A 42 -11.81 -4.73 8.45
N SER A 43 -12.81 -5.13 9.22
CA SER A 43 -14.18 -4.64 9.05
C SER A 43 -14.26 -3.15 9.36
N THR A 44 -13.70 -2.71 10.48
CA THR A 44 -13.66 -1.28 10.87
C THR A 44 -13.00 -0.44 9.78
N LEU A 45 -11.89 -0.92 9.19
CA LEU A 45 -11.21 -0.21 8.11
C LEU A 45 -12.07 -0.14 6.84
N ALA A 46 -12.76 -1.22 6.48
CA ALA A 46 -13.69 -1.24 5.34
C ALA A 46 -14.87 -0.25 5.56
N TYR A 47 -15.43 -0.21 6.76
CA TYR A 47 -16.46 0.77 7.12
C TYR A 47 -15.93 2.20 7.09
N ARG A 48 -14.69 2.43 7.53
CA ARG A 48 -14.06 3.75 7.47
C ARG A 48 -13.92 4.24 6.02
N VAL A 49 -13.40 3.39 5.12
CA VAL A 49 -13.31 3.73 3.69
C VAL A 49 -14.69 4.08 3.12
N ALA A 50 -15.69 3.24 3.40
CA ALA A 50 -17.05 3.47 2.92
C ALA A 50 -17.65 4.76 3.51
N HIS A 51 -17.40 5.05 4.78
CA HIS A 51 -17.88 6.27 5.45
C HIS A 51 -17.23 7.52 4.83
N MET A 52 -15.90 7.50 4.60
CA MET A 52 -15.19 8.60 3.94
C MET A 52 -15.76 8.90 2.55
N VAL A 53 -15.97 7.86 1.72
CA VAL A 53 -16.55 8.02 0.38
C VAL A 53 -18.00 8.51 0.44
N ALA A 54 -18.80 8.01 1.39
CA ALA A 54 -20.17 8.47 1.62
C ALA A 54 -20.23 9.92 2.07
N SER A 55 -19.24 10.39 2.84
CA SER A 55 -19.09 11.78 3.27
C SER A 55 -18.45 12.68 2.20
N GLY A 56 -18.27 12.20 0.97
CA GLY A 56 -17.82 13.02 -0.17
C GLY A 56 -16.31 12.99 -0.44
N VAL A 57 -15.54 12.17 0.27
CA VAL A 57 -14.11 12.00 -0.05
C VAL A 57 -13.97 11.25 -1.37
N ASP A 58 -13.15 11.81 -2.27
CA ASP A 58 -12.81 11.17 -3.53
C ASP A 58 -12.05 9.86 -3.28
N PRO A 59 -12.55 8.71 -3.77
CA PRO A 59 -11.88 7.43 -3.65
C PRO A 59 -10.44 7.41 -4.17
N ASP A 60 -10.12 8.19 -5.20
CA ASP A 60 -8.77 8.31 -5.76
C ASP A 60 -7.78 8.99 -4.79
N ARG A 61 -8.27 9.62 -3.73
CA ARG A 61 -7.46 10.21 -2.66
C ARG A 61 -7.29 9.29 -1.45
N ILE A 62 -7.81 8.06 -1.50
CA ILE A 62 -7.69 7.07 -0.42
C ILE A 62 -6.59 6.08 -0.75
N LEU A 63 -5.53 6.06 0.06
CA LEU A 63 -4.46 5.08 0.00
C LEU A 63 -4.71 3.97 1.02
N LEU A 64 -4.92 2.74 0.54
CA LEU A 64 -5.24 1.57 1.34
C LEU A 64 -4.15 0.51 1.22
N LEU A 65 -3.36 0.33 2.27
CA LEU A 65 -2.17 -0.52 2.26
C LEU A 65 -2.30 -1.73 3.17
N THR A 66 -1.82 -2.88 2.69
CA THR A 66 -1.73 -4.12 3.45
C THR A 66 -0.42 -4.85 3.18
N PHE A 67 -0.13 -5.91 3.96
CA PHE A 67 1.07 -6.72 3.76
C PHE A 67 0.91 -7.82 2.72
N SER A 68 -0.31 -8.30 2.44
CA SER A 68 -0.52 -9.40 1.51
C SER A 68 -1.57 -9.08 0.44
N ARG A 69 -1.39 -9.64 -0.75
CA ARG A 69 -2.35 -9.50 -1.86
C ARG A 69 -3.75 -10.00 -1.48
N ARG A 70 -3.81 -11.11 -0.71
CA ARG A 70 -5.09 -11.65 -0.24
C ARG A 70 -5.82 -10.69 0.70
N ALA A 71 -5.08 -10.05 1.62
CA ALA A 71 -5.65 -9.06 2.53
C ALA A 71 -6.12 -7.79 1.77
N ALA A 72 -5.37 -7.36 0.74
CA ALA A 72 -5.77 -6.24 -0.11
C ALA A 72 -7.09 -6.53 -0.83
N ALA A 73 -7.19 -7.66 -1.53
CA ALA A 73 -8.40 -8.06 -2.25
C ALA A 73 -9.61 -8.22 -1.30
N GLU A 74 -9.41 -8.81 -0.12
CA GLU A 74 -10.47 -8.94 0.88
C GLU A 74 -10.93 -7.59 1.42
N MET A 75 -10.02 -6.65 1.61
CA MET A 75 -10.34 -5.31 2.08
C MET A 75 -11.11 -4.51 1.04
N GLU A 76 -10.69 -4.56 -0.23
CA GLU A 76 -11.42 -3.97 -1.36
C GLU A 76 -12.83 -4.53 -1.48
N ARG A 77 -12.95 -5.86 -1.45
CA ARG A 77 -14.24 -6.54 -1.49
C ARG A 77 -15.17 -6.10 -0.36
N ARG A 78 -14.67 -6.01 0.87
CA ARG A 78 -15.46 -5.56 2.03
C ARG A 78 -15.83 -4.09 1.93
N ALA A 79 -14.90 -3.22 1.57
CA ALA A 79 -15.18 -1.81 1.36
C ALA A 79 -16.26 -1.61 0.29
N GLY A 80 -16.15 -2.32 -0.84
CA GLY A 80 -17.15 -2.30 -1.90
C GLY A 80 -18.53 -2.77 -1.43
N GLN A 81 -18.60 -3.84 -0.62
CA GLN A 81 -19.87 -4.32 -0.06
C GLN A 81 -20.53 -3.31 0.88
N VAL A 82 -19.74 -2.64 1.72
CA VAL A 82 -20.27 -1.59 2.60
C VAL A 82 -20.73 -0.38 1.78
N LEU A 83 -19.94 0.05 0.78
CA LEU A 83 -20.31 1.14 -0.12
C LEU A 83 -21.62 0.86 -0.86
N MET A 84 -21.81 -0.37 -1.35
CA MET A 84 -23.06 -0.78 -2.02
C MET A 84 -24.27 -0.66 -1.08
N ARG A 85 -24.12 -1.01 0.19
CA ARG A 85 -25.20 -0.86 1.19
C ARG A 85 -25.52 0.60 1.49
N VAL A 86 -24.50 1.47 1.47
CA VAL A 86 -24.64 2.89 1.84
C VAL A 86 -25.14 3.74 0.69
N LEU A 87 -24.59 3.56 -0.50
CA LEU A 87 -24.80 4.40 -1.67
C LEU A 87 -25.67 3.73 -2.75
N GLY A 88 -26.05 2.47 -2.56
CA GLY A 88 -26.84 1.71 -3.54
C GLY A 88 -26.08 1.52 -4.88
N PRO A 89 -26.80 1.38 -6.01
CA PRO A 89 -26.20 1.11 -7.33
C PRO A 89 -25.15 2.13 -7.79
N SER A 90 -25.25 3.38 -7.35
CA SER A 90 -24.26 4.43 -7.65
C SER A 90 -22.90 4.18 -7.00
N ALA A 91 -22.82 3.26 -6.05
CA ALA A 91 -21.57 2.84 -5.42
C ALA A 91 -20.65 2.04 -6.35
N HIS A 92 -21.17 1.41 -7.40
CA HIS A 92 -20.36 0.58 -8.31
C HIS A 92 -19.23 1.37 -8.95
N GLN A 93 -19.49 2.58 -9.45
CA GLN A 93 -18.47 3.44 -10.01
C GLN A 93 -17.47 3.92 -8.96
N ARG A 94 -17.94 4.23 -7.75
CA ARG A 94 -17.08 4.72 -6.64
C ARG A 94 -16.28 3.59 -5.97
N ALA A 95 -16.83 2.38 -5.87
CA ALA A 95 -16.10 1.23 -5.34
C ALA A 95 -15.00 0.73 -6.30
N ALA A 96 -15.25 0.80 -7.61
CA ALA A 96 -14.27 0.46 -8.64
C ALA A 96 -13.10 1.45 -8.71
N SER A 97 -13.20 2.61 -8.06
CA SER A 97 -12.20 3.67 -8.09
C SER A 97 -11.26 3.70 -6.88
N LEU A 98 -11.24 2.67 -6.00
CA LEU A 98 -10.18 2.54 -4.97
C LEU A 98 -8.84 2.18 -5.63
N ARG A 99 -8.40 3.09 -6.49
CA ARG A 99 -7.24 2.93 -7.36
C ARG A 99 -5.94 2.69 -6.57
N TRP A 100 -5.83 3.28 -5.39
CA TRP A 100 -4.63 3.21 -4.54
C TRP A 100 -4.79 2.18 -3.42
N SER A 101 -5.29 0.99 -3.76
CA SER A 101 -5.39 -0.13 -2.84
C SER A 101 -4.43 -1.25 -3.25
N GLY A 102 -3.75 -1.86 -2.27
CA GLY A 102 -2.82 -2.94 -2.55
C GLY A 102 -1.84 -3.24 -1.42
N THR A 103 -0.80 -3.99 -1.77
CA THR A 103 0.33 -4.21 -0.85
C THR A 103 1.30 -3.02 -0.89
N PHE A 104 2.05 -2.81 0.21
CA PHE A 104 3.10 -1.79 0.25
C PHE A 104 4.03 -1.86 -0.96
N HIS A 105 4.52 -3.06 -1.31
CA HIS A 105 5.40 -3.26 -2.46
C HIS A 105 4.69 -2.95 -3.79
N GLY A 106 3.44 -3.40 -3.96
CA GLY A 106 2.69 -3.18 -5.20
C GLY A 106 2.41 -1.70 -5.44
N ILE A 107 1.96 -0.99 -4.41
CA ILE A 107 1.69 0.45 -4.49
C ILE A 107 3.01 1.23 -4.62
N GLY A 108 4.07 0.85 -3.90
CA GLY A 108 5.39 1.46 -4.04
C GLY A 108 5.92 1.33 -5.48
N ALA A 109 5.86 0.15 -6.07
CA ALA A 109 6.25 -0.08 -7.46
C ALA A 109 5.42 0.76 -8.45
N ARG A 110 4.12 0.92 -8.19
CA ARG A 110 3.23 1.75 -9.00
C ARG A 110 3.58 3.23 -8.90
N LEU A 111 3.78 3.75 -7.69
CA LEU A 111 4.22 5.13 -7.46
C LEU A 111 5.55 5.41 -8.14
N LEU A 112 6.53 4.51 -7.98
CA LEU A 112 7.82 4.66 -8.63
C LEU A 112 7.71 4.72 -10.17
N ARG A 113 6.81 3.94 -10.77
CA ARG A 113 6.58 4.01 -12.23
C ARG A 113 5.85 5.28 -12.65
N GLU A 114 4.85 5.72 -11.88
CA GLU A 114 4.07 6.92 -12.19
C GLU A 114 4.93 8.20 -12.09
N TYR A 115 5.90 8.21 -11.18
CA TYR A 115 6.81 9.35 -10.96
C TYR A 115 8.24 9.10 -11.41
N ALA A 116 8.50 8.05 -12.20
CA ALA A 116 9.83 7.59 -12.59
C ALA A 116 10.69 8.72 -13.17
N GLU A 117 10.19 9.46 -14.13
CA GLU A 117 10.92 10.56 -14.80
C GLU A 117 11.30 11.68 -13.83
N ARG A 118 10.48 11.94 -12.81
CA ARG A 118 10.77 12.97 -11.78
C ARG A 118 11.95 12.61 -10.88
N ILE A 119 12.26 11.32 -10.77
CA ILE A 119 13.36 10.80 -9.95
C ILE A 119 14.51 10.24 -10.82
N GLY A 120 14.52 10.56 -12.12
CA GLY A 120 15.57 10.16 -13.04
C GLY A 120 15.55 8.68 -13.44
N LEU A 121 14.41 8.00 -13.28
CA LEU A 121 14.23 6.62 -13.73
C LEU A 121 13.41 6.56 -15.02
N HIS A 122 13.69 5.53 -15.83
CA HIS A 122 12.83 5.22 -16.97
C HIS A 122 11.56 4.49 -16.48
N PRO A 123 10.33 4.80 -16.97
CA PRO A 123 9.08 4.17 -16.51
C PRO A 123 9.05 2.63 -16.63
N SER A 124 9.83 2.06 -17.58
CA SER A 124 9.97 0.61 -17.76
C SER A 124 11.11 -0.03 -16.94
N PHE A 125 11.56 0.62 -15.85
CA PHE A 125 12.60 0.04 -15.02
C PHE A 125 12.20 -1.32 -14.45
N THR A 126 13.18 -2.20 -14.27
CA THR A 126 13.00 -3.52 -13.64
C THR A 126 13.28 -3.44 -12.15
N ILE A 127 12.46 -4.12 -11.37
CA ILE A 127 12.70 -4.29 -9.93
C ILE A 127 13.43 -5.63 -9.78
N HIS A 128 14.68 -5.58 -9.36
CA HIS A 128 15.49 -6.75 -9.09
C HIS A 128 15.16 -7.30 -7.68
N ASP A 129 15.04 -8.60 -7.57
CA ASP A 129 15.12 -9.26 -6.28
C ASP A 129 16.59 -9.33 -5.81
N ARG A 130 16.80 -9.94 -4.63
CA ARG A 130 18.15 -10.07 -4.09
C ARG A 130 19.04 -10.94 -4.96
N GLY A 131 18.49 -12.01 -5.54
CA GLY A 131 19.22 -12.92 -6.43
C GLY A 131 19.66 -12.21 -7.70
N ASP A 132 18.75 -11.52 -8.38
CA ASP A 132 19.03 -10.71 -9.57
C ASP A 132 20.11 -9.66 -9.29
N SER A 133 20.04 -8.99 -8.14
CA SER A 133 21.02 -7.97 -7.75
C SER A 133 22.40 -8.58 -7.48
N GLU A 134 22.47 -9.76 -6.86
CA GLU A 134 23.72 -10.50 -6.65
C GLU A 134 24.32 -10.95 -8.00
N ASP A 135 23.50 -11.41 -8.94
CA ASP A 135 23.94 -11.85 -10.26
C ASP A 135 24.46 -10.69 -11.11
N LEU A 136 23.79 -9.54 -11.08
CA LEU A 136 24.28 -8.32 -11.72
C LEU A 136 25.66 -7.90 -11.18
N ILE A 137 25.85 -7.91 -9.86
CA ILE A 137 27.15 -7.65 -9.23
C ILE A 137 28.18 -8.70 -9.67
N GLY A 138 27.76 -9.95 -9.83
CA GLY A 138 28.60 -11.04 -10.35
C GLY A 138 29.12 -10.75 -11.75
N ILE A 139 28.26 -10.28 -12.66
CA ILE A 139 28.62 -9.88 -14.02
C ILE A 139 29.62 -8.72 -13.99
N VAL A 140 29.30 -7.65 -13.28
CA VAL A 140 30.20 -6.47 -13.16
C VAL A 140 31.59 -6.87 -12.61
N ARG A 141 31.64 -7.75 -11.60
CA ARG A 141 32.91 -8.28 -11.06
C ARG A 141 33.70 -9.05 -12.12
N HIS A 142 33.02 -9.82 -12.95
CA HIS A 142 33.64 -10.57 -14.05
C HIS A 142 34.23 -9.62 -15.09
N ASP A 143 33.47 -8.65 -15.55
CA ASP A 143 33.86 -7.68 -16.57
C ASP A 143 35.05 -6.82 -16.12
N LEU A 144 35.11 -6.51 -14.80
CA LEU A 144 36.26 -5.81 -14.20
C LEU A 144 37.45 -6.71 -13.89
N GLY A 145 37.40 -8.01 -14.24
CA GLY A 145 38.50 -8.97 -14.00
C GLY A 145 38.67 -9.33 -12.51
N LEU A 146 37.76 -8.92 -11.64
CA LEU A 146 37.88 -9.11 -10.18
C LEU A 146 37.54 -10.53 -9.72
N SER A 147 37.02 -11.37 -10.63
CA SER A 147 36.71 -12.79 -10.37
C SER A 147 37.93 -13.69 -10.47
N ALA A 148 38.95 -13.28 -11.21
CA ALA A 148 40.14 -14.05 -11.54
C ALA A 148 41.42 -13.58 -10.84
N THR A 149 41.34 -12.57 -9.98
CA THR A 149 42.51 -12.01 -9.30
C THR A 149 43.06 -12.93 -8.22
N LYS A 150 44.38 -13.02 -8.08
CA LYS A 150 45.06 -13.72 -6.98
C LYS A 150 44.80 -13.12 -5.61
N SER A 151 44.32 -11.87 -5.55
CA SER A 151 43.88 -11.20 -4.31
C SER A 151 42.40 -11.52 -4.06
N ARG A 152 42.05 -11.80 -2.81
CA ARG A 152 40.66 -12.09 -2.39
C ARG A 152 39.81 -10.84 -2.55
N PHE A 153 39.08 -10.71 -3.66
CA PHE A 153 38.01 -9.74 -3.79
C PHE A 153 36.70 -10.32 -3.21
N PRO A 154 35.87 -9.53 -2.50
CA PRO A 154 34.64 -10.05 -1.85
C PRO A 154 33.70 -10.76 -2.83
N ALA A 155 33.00 -11.79 -2.35
CA ALA A 155 31.99 -12.52 -3.12
C ALA A 155 30.80 -11.57 -3.47
N LYS A 156 30.03 -11.91 -4.52
CA LYS A 156 28.90 -11.09 -5.01
C LYS A 156 27.91 -10.71 -3.89
N ALA A 157 27.58 -11.66 -3.02
CA ALA A 157 26.68 -11.40 -1.88
C ALA A 157 27.27 -10.40 -0.85
N THR A 158 28.60 -10.47 -0.62
CA THR A 158 29.29 -9.49 0.25
C THR A 158 29.33 -8.11 -0.37
N CYS A 159 29.61 -8.03 -1.68
CA CYS A 159 29.57 -6.75 -2.41
C CYS A 159 28.17 -6.12 -2.36
N LEU A 160 27.11 -6.91 -2.55
CA LEU A 160 25.74 -6.44 -2.42
C LEU A 160 25.43 -5.93 -1.01
N ALA A 161 25.90 -6.64 0.03
CA ALA A 161 25.70 -6.21 1.41
C ALA A 161 26.43 -4.89 1.73
N ILE A 162 27.63 -4.69 1.20
CA ILE A 162 28.39 -3.43 1.35
C ILE A 162 27.65 -2.29 0.61
N TYR A 163 27.26 -2.52 -0.65
CA TYR A 163 26.51 -1.56 -1.45
C TYR A 163 25.19 -1.15 -0.74
N SER A 164 24.44 -2.13 -0.28
CA SER A 164 23.17 -1.86 0.41
C SER A 164 23.33 -1.01 1.67
N ARG A 165 24.45 -1.18 2.43
CA ARG A 165 24.74 -0.32 3.58
C ARG A 165 25.17 1.11 3.22
N ALA A 166 25.72 1.27 2.03
CA ALA A 166 26.18 2.58 1.57
C ALA A 166 25.03 3.45 1.02
N VAL A 167 23.96 2.82 0.49
CA VAL A 167 22.85 3.53 -0.16
C VAL A 167 21.57 3.59 0.67
N ASN A 168 21.44 2.80 1.74
CA ASN A 168 20.34 2.79 2.70
C ASN A 168 20.82 3.21 4.09
#